data_a1345155422c456733f0472d5f1a222f
#
_entry.id   a1345155422c456733f0472d5f1a222f
#
_cell.length_a   1.000
_cell.length_b   1.000
_cell.length_c   1.000
_cell.angle_alpha   90.00
_cell.angle_beta   90.00
_cell.angle_gamma   90.00
#
_symmetry.space_group_name_H-M   'P 1'
#
loop_
_entity.id
_entity.type
_entity.pdbx_description
1 polymer ?
#
loop_
_entity_poly.entity_id
_entity_poly.type
_entity_poly.pdbx_seq_one_letter_code
_entity_poly.pdbx_strand_id
1 'polypeptide(L)'
;AQLLTPESPEVKAAIQRGVQRLIDHKQHSSPGRLYLAALAIAKAGQTDHPKVQQALQSIKSVYGGETQQRPDYEAVYRTSVAIMLLTTLDASRYRNEIAVLTDYLLSMQRRTGTFSNPPLASVNHGDTSMTQYAVLAFWEAEKAGVRIALERWQAVASWLLRTQRPSGGFAYSPETPESPVTPSMTAGGLGSCYIIAARTGLTKPTQKPRDPNTPSVLKPVEEKQAASANRLSIDVAALRAAIQRGDAWFAQHGTVDVNNYQYYYLYSFERYRSFREYVEGYSPPAPHWYDQAARFILAAEDPERGWKSDTDNAFAVLFLLRSTRQSLLAGGAIDPAGKGTLIGGRGLPLGVPELEMRSGKITVKPLSGPAEELLDVLGNPNDERFAQAVEGVQQYAESADEKQLSPLVARLRQLAQNDDPAARAAAITALGRARNLDDVPLLIHALQDPDDRVSLAARDALRYISRKLEGFGLRYPATAADKETTAKKWGQWYLAIRPDAELQP
;
A
#
# COMPACT_ATOMS: atom_id res chain seq x y z
N ALA A 1 1.22 -22.90 31.19
CA ALA A 1 0.05 -22.53 30.39
C ALA A 1 0.47 -22.44 28.92
N GLN A 2 -0.38 -22.88 28.01
CA GLN A 2 -0.16 -22.71 26.58
C GLN A 2 -0.13 -21.24 26.21
N LEU A 3 0.81 -20.81 25.35
CA LEU A 3 0.89 -19.44 24.86
C LEU A 3 -0.30 -19.15 23.94
N LEU A 4 -0.90 -17.97 24.10
CA LEU A 4 -1.96 -17.49 23.25
C LEU A 4 -1.45 -17.16 21.85
N THR A 5 -2.31 -17.46 20.86
CA THR A 5 -2.14 -17.12 19.45
C THR A 5 -3.46 -16.56 18.93
N PRO A 6 -3.50 -15.95 17.74
CA PRO A 6 -4.77 -15.57 17.11
C PRO A 6 -5.74 -16.75 16.93
N GLU A 7 -5.20 -17.97 16.90
CA GLU A 7 -5.98 -19.20 16.74
C GLU A 7 -6.56 -19.76 18.05
N SER A 8 -6.11 -19.25 19.18
CA SER A 8 -6.62 -19.67 20.50
C SER A 8 -8.13 -19.40 20.64
N PRO A 9 -8.93 -20.33 21.17
CA PRO A 9 -10.41 -20.20 21.23
C PRO A 9 -10.87 -18.91 21.91
N GLU A 10 -10.25 -18.55 23.03
CA GLU A 10 -10.57 -17.32 23.78
C GLU A 10 -10.23 -16.05 22.99
N VAL A 11 -9.16 -16.06 22.21
CA VAL A 11 -8.78 -14.94 21.34
C VAL A 11 -9.77 -14.80 20.19
N LYS A 12 -10.12 -15.91 19.53
CA LYS A 12 -11.15 -15.92 18.47
C LYS A 12 -12.50 -15.40 18.98
N ALA A 13 -12.91 -15.85 20.16
CA ALA A 13 -14.16 -15.41 20.76
C ALA A 13 -14.14 -13.88 21.04
N ALA A 14 -13.03 -13.36 21.55
CA ALA A 14 -12.87 -11.92 21.80
C ALA A 14 -12.86 -11.11 20.49
N ILE A 15 -12.18 -11.59 19.45
CA ILE A 15 -12.22 -10.99 18.11
C ILE A 15 -13.65 -10.93 17.59
N GLN A 16 -14.42 -12.02 17.68
CA GLN A 16 -15.81 -12.05 17.24
C GLN A 16 -16.69 -11.05 17.99
N ARG A 17 -16.56 -10.98 19.31
CA ARG A 17 -17.29 -9.98 20.11
C ARG A 17 -16.91 -8.54 19.74
N GLY A 18 -15.61 -8.27 19.60
CA GLY A 18 -15.12 -6.95 19.19
C GLY A 18 -15.61 -6.54 17.81
N VAL A 19 -15.59 -7.45 16.84
CA VAL A 19 -16.14 -7.23 15.50
C VAL A 19 -17.63 -6.96 15.56
N GLN A 20 -18.40 -7.76 16.33
CA GLN A 20 -19.84 -7.55 16.47
C GLN A 20 -20.16 -6.18 17.07
N ARG A 21 -19.40 -5.72 18.06
CA ARG A 21 -19.58 -4.36 18.63
C ARG A 21 -19.30 -3.26 17.60
N LEU A 22 -18.27 -3.42 16.74
CA LEU A 22 -18.00 -2.49 15.64
C LEU A 22 -19.13 -2.46 14.62
N ILE A 23 -19.74 -3.61 14.36
CA ILE A 23 -20.89 -3.75 13.48
C ILE A 23 -22.12 -3.03 14.05
N ASP A 24 -22.39 -3.23 15.33
CA ASP A 24 -23.56 -2.69 16.03
C ASP A 24 -23.44 -1.18 16.32
N HIS A 25 -22.21 -0.64 16.30
CA HIS A 25 -21.98 0.79 16.51
C HIS A 25 -22.57 1.62 15.38
N LYS A 26 -23.66 2.35 15.66
CA LYS A 26 -24.49 2.96 14.62
C LYS A 26 -23.85 4.15 13.94
N GLN A 27 -23.11 4.99 14.67
CA GLN A 27 -22.63 6.27 14.15
C GLN A 27 -21.21 6.58 14.64
N HIS A 28 -20.27 6.67 13.71
CA HIS A 28 -18.90 7.11 13.99
C HIS A 28 -18.80 8.64 13.96
N SER A 29 -18.04 9.21 14.86
CA SER A 29 -17.91 10.68 15.01
C SER A 29 -17.07 11.31 13.87
N SER A 30 -16.35 10.49 13.07
CA SER A 30 -15.59 10.95 11.93
C SER A 30 -15.41 9.84 10.88
N PRO A 31 -15.11 10.21 9.61
CA PRO A 31 -14.79 9.23 8.57
C PRO A 31 -13.59 8.35 8.92
N GLY A 32 -12.55 8.90 9.55
CA GLY A 32 -11.36 8.12 9.93
C GLY A 32 -11.68 6.97 10.90
N ARG A 33 -12.60 7.18 11.84
CA ARG A 33 -13.06 6.13 12.76
C ARG A 33 -13.90 5.07 12.06
N LEU A 34 -14.76 5.46 11.14
CA LEU A 34 -15.50 4.52 10.28
C LEU A 34 -14.54 3.63 9.48
N TYR A 35 -13.49 4.23 8.90
CA TYR A 35 -12.51 3.47 8.11
C TYR A 35 -11.71 2.51 8.97
N LEU A 36 -11.35 2.90 10.18
CA LEU A 36 -10.65 2.02 11.13
C LEU A 36 -11.53 0.84 11.54
N ALA A 37 -12.80 1.08 11.86
CA ALA A 37 -13.77 0.04 12.19
C ALA A 37 -13.95 -0.93 10.99
N ALA A 38 -14.12 -0.39 9.78
CA ALA A 38 -14.23 -1.17 8.56
C ALA A 38 -12.96 -1.99 8.28
N LEU A 39 -11.78 -1.43 8.55
CA LEU A 39 -10.50 -2.14 8.43
C LEU A 39 -10.45 -3.34 9.38
N ALA A 40 -10.85 -3.18 10.64
CA ALA A 40 -10.88 -4.26 11.63
C ALA A 40 -11.86 -5.37 11.22
N ILE A 41 -13.06 -5.00 10.74
CA ILE A 41 -14.09 -5.94 10.22
C ILE A 41 -13.55 -6.69 9.00
N ALA A 42 -12.93 -5.99 8.04
CA ALA A 42 -12.36 -6.61 6.83
C ALA A 42 -11.19 -7.54 7.16
N LYS A 43 -10.30 -7.15 8.08
CA LYS A 43 -9.18 -8.00 8.56
C LYS A 43 -9.66 -9.25 9.29
N ALA A 44 -10.84 -9.20 9.91
CA ALA A 44 -11.49 -10.37 10.50
C ALA A 44 -12.20 -11.27 9.46
N GLY A 45 -12.05 -10.99 8.16
CA GLY A 45 -12.58 -11.80 7.06
C GLY A 45 -13.96 -11.39 6.55
N GLN A 46 -14.56 -10.31 7.06
CA GLN A 46 -15.90 -9.86 6.65
C GLN A 46 -15.82 -8.69 5.65
N THR A 47 -15.19 -8.92 4.50
CA THR A 47 -14.93 -7.89 3.47
C THR A 47 -16.19 -7.33 2.81
N ASP A 48 -17.27 -8.11 2.72
CA ASP A 48 -18.51 -7.72 2.06
C ASP A 48 -19.55 -7.11 3.01
N HIS A 49 -19.19 -6.96 4.30
CA HIS A 49 -20.12 -6.46 5.30
C HIS A 49 -20.63 -5.04 4.97
N PRO A 50 -21.94 -4.72 5.20
CA PRO A 50 -22.52 -3.39 4.88
C PRO A 50 -21.75 -2.21 5.45
N LYS A 51 -21.15 -2.34 6.65
CA LYS A 51 -20.30 -1.29 7.23
C LYS A 51 -19.00 -1.04 6.45
N VAL A 52 -18.42 -2.08 5.86
CA VAL A 52 -17.29 -1.94 4.93
C VAL A 52 -17.74 -1.21 3.66
N GLN A 53 -18.91 -1.55 3.13
CA GLN A 53 -19.48 -0.84 1.97
C GLN A 53 -19.79 0.63 2.32
N GLN A 54 -20.30 0.92 3.51
CA GLN A 54 -20.48 2.29 4.00
C GLN A 54 -19.16 3.07 4.03
N ALA A 55 -18.08 2.46 4.49
CA ALA A 55 -16.75 3.08 4.47
C ALA A 55 -16.26 3.35 3.04
N LEU A 56 -16.47 2.41 2.11
CA LEU A 56 -16.14 2.60 0.70
C LEU A 56 -16.93 3.76 0.07
N GLN A 57 -18.22 3.88 0.36
CA GLN A 57 -19.04 5.02 -0.09
C GLN A 57 -18.53 6.33 0.50
N SER A 58 -18.17 6.34 1.78
CA SER A 58 -17.60 7.51 2.45
C SER A 58 -16.25 7.91 1.85
N ILE A 59 -15.36 6.95 1.55
CA ILE A 59 -14.09 7.22 0.86
C ILE A 59 -14.36 7.91 -0.49
N LYS A 60 -15.30 7.40 -1.27
CA LYS A 60 -15.67 7.99 -2.56
C LYS A 60 -16.23 9.41 -2.40
N SER A 61 -17.09 9.62 -1.41
CA SER A 61 -17.64 10.96 -1.12
C SER A 61 -16.57 11.96 -0.70
N VAL A 62 -15.63 11.55 0.17
CA VAL A 62 -14.59 12.43 0.72
C VAL A 62 -13.53 12.78 -0.32
N TYR A 63 -13.15 11.84 -1.20
CA TYR A 63 -12.03 12.01 -2.14
C TYR A 63 -12.44 12.06 -3.62
N GLY A 64 -13.71 11.80 -3.94
CA GLY A 64 -14.23 11.79 -5.31
C GLY A 64 -14.72 13.12 -5.84
N GLY A 65 -14.68 14.20 -5.04
CA GLY A 65 -15.14 15.54 -5.43
C GLY A 65 -14.21 16.24 -6.42
N GLU A 66 -14.74 17.23 -7.13
CA GLU A 66 -14.00 18.03 -8.14
C GLU A 66 -12.92 18.91 -7.52
N THR A 67 -13.15 19.37 -6.30
CA THR A 67 -12.21 20.18 -5.52
C THR A 67 -11.50 19.31 -4.51
N GLN A 68 -10.19 19.28 -4.57
CA GLN A 68 -9.37 18.66 -3.53
C GLN A 68 -9.69 19.38 -2.20
N GLN A 69 -10.33 18.66 -1.27
CA GLN A 69 -10.64 19.22 0.04
C GLN A 69 -9.34 19.71 0.71
N ARG A 70 -9.39 20.90 1.31
CA ARG A 70 -8.27 21.36 2.13
C ARG A 70 -8.05 20.34 3.26
N PRO A 71 -6.79 19.96 3.53
CA PRO A 71 -6.50 19.02 4.60
C PRO A 71 -7.07 19.53 5.93
N ASP A 72 -7.91 18.73 6.55
CA ASP A 72 -8.44 18.95 7.89
C ASP A 72 -7.58 18.25 8.96
N TYR A 73 -8.01 18.34 10.21
CA TYR A 73 -7.31 17.76 11.36
C TYR A 73 -7.07 16.24 11.22
N GLU A 74 -7.98 15.49 10.58
CA GLU A 74 -7.86 14.03 10.41
C GLU A 74 -7.23 13.60 9.09
N ALA A 75 -6.90 14.51 8.19
CA ALA A 75 -6.58 14.20 6.81
C ALA A 75 -5.47 13.13 6.66
N VAL A 76 -4.36 13.23 7.40
CA VAL A 76 -3.27 12.24 7.34
C VAL A 76 -3.73 10.87 7.83
N TYR A 77 -4.35 10.82 9.01
CA TYR A 77 -4.85 9.59 9.61
C TYR A 77 -5.90 8.92 8.74
N ARG A 78 -6.95 9.67 8.38
CA ARG A 78 -8.07 9.21 7.57
C ARG A 78 -7.62 8.64 6.22
N THR A 79 -6.73 9.36 5.51
CA THR A 79 -6.20 8.91 4.22
C THR A 79 -5.35 7.64 4.37
N SER A 80 -4.52 7.58 5.40
CA SER A 80 -3.68 6.41 5.67
C SER A 80 -4.54 5.16 5.94
N VAL A 81 -5.58 5.29 6.78
CA VAL A 81 -6.48 4.17 7.08
C VAL A 81 -7.31 3.77 5.86
N ALA A 82 -7.73 4.75 5.01
CA ALA A 82 -8.41 4.46 3.75
C ALA A 82 -7.53 3.62 2.80
N ILE A 83 -6.25 3.97 2.65
CA ILE A 83 -5.29 3.19 1.85
C ILE A 83 -5.17 1.76 2.40
N MET A 84 -5.00 1.60 3.71
CA MET A 84 -4.92 0.28 4.35
C MET A 84 -6.19 -0.55 4.14
N LEU A 85 -7.37 0.07 4.23
CA LEU A 85 -8.65 -0.61 3.98
C LEU A 85 -8.76 -1.09 2.54
N LEU A 86 -8.52 -0.21 1.56
CA LEU A 86 -8.61 -0.55 0.15
C LEU A 86 -7.62 -1.66 -0.24
N THR A 87 -6.38 -1.59 0.28
CA THR A 87 -5.37 -2.64 0.05
C THR A 87 -5.79 -3.96 0.69
N THR A 88 -6.44 -3.93 1.85
CA THR A 88 -6.94 -5.12 2.53
C THR A 88 -8.09 -5.78 1.75
N LEU A 89 -8.96 -5.00 1.14
CA LEU A 89 -10.11 -5.51 0.38
C LEU A 89 -9.67 -6.11 -0.95
N ASP A 90 -8.99 -5.36 -1.78
CA ASP A 90 -8.41 -5.83 -3.05
C ASP A 90 -7.46 -4.76 -3.60
N ALA A 91 -6.16 -4.98 -3.43
CA ALA A 91 -5.12 -4.04 -3.86
C ALA A 91 -5.14 -3.79 -5.37
N SER A 92 -5.44 -4.81 -6.17
CA SER A 92 -5.49 -4.70 -7.64
C SER A 92 -6.72 -3.94 -8.10
N ARG A 93 -7.87 -4.26 -7.55
CA ARG A 93 -9.15 -3.63 -7.89
C ARG A 93 -9.17 -2.14 -7.55
N TYR A 94 -8.61 -1.78 -6.39
CA TYR A 94 -8.63 -0.40 -5.87
C TYR A 94 -7.32 0.36 -6.12
N ARG A 95 -6.48 -0.13 -7.02
CA ARG A 95 -5.17 0.45 -7.28
C ARG A 95 -5.22 1.94 -7.62
N ASN A 96 -6.17 2.35 -8.45
CA ASN A 96 -6.29 3.76 -8.86
C ASN A 96 -6.74 4.65 -7.70
N GLU A 97 -7.69 4.19 -6.89
CA GLU A 97 -8.11 4.89 -5.69
C GLU A 97 -6.94 5.01 -4.69
N ILE A 98 -6.18 3.93 -4.51
CA ILE A 98 -4.99 3.93 -3.66
C ILE A 98 -3.96 4.93 -4.19
N ALA A 99 -3.75 5.02 -5.51
CA ALA A 99 -2.83 5.99 -6.10
C ALA A 99 -3.26 7.44 -5.83
N VAL A 100 -4.55 7.75 -6.04
CA VAL A 100 -5.10 9.10 -5.75
C VAL A 100 -4.96 9.46 -4.28
N LEU A 101 -5.29 8.52 -3.38
CA LEU A 101 -5.14 8.73 -1.94
C LEU A 101 -3.67 8.88 -1.54
N THR A 102 -2.77 8.14 -2.18
CA THR A 102 -1.33 8.25 -1.94
C THR A 102 -0.80 9.61 -2.38
N ASP A 103 -1.19 10.11 -3.55
CA ASP A 103 -0.84 11.45 -4.02
C ASP A 103 -1.35 12.54 -3.06
N TYR A 104 -2.59 12.38 -2.58
CA TYR A 104 -3.15 13.30 -1.58
C TYR A 104 -2.37 13.24 -0.26
N LEU A 105 -2.01 12.05 0.22
CA LEU A 105 -1.18 11.88 1.41
C LEU A 105 0.20 12.51 1.22
N LEU A 106 0.84 12.28 0.07
CA LEU A 106 2.15 12.86 -0.27
C LEU A 106 2.12 14.39 -0.36
N SER A 107 0.99 14.99 -0.73
CA SER A 107 0.83 16.46 -0.74
C SER A 107 0.92 17.08 0.65
N MET A 108 0.65 16.29 1.70
CA MET A 108 0.74 16.72 3.11
C MET A 108 2.11 16.43 3.73
N GLN A 109 3.01 15.71 3.03
CA GLN A 109 4.36 15.45 3.52
C GLN A 109 5.18 16.74 3.54
N ARG A 110 5.75 17.05 4.70
CA ARG A 110 6.60 18.22 4.88
C ARG A 110 7.97 18.04 4.22
N ARG A 111 8.64 19.14 3.94
CA ARG A 111 10.03 19.13 3.42
C ARG A 111 11.01 18.39 4.33
N THR A 112 10.73 18.33 5.63
CA THR A 112 11.49 17.57 6.62
C THR A 112 11.25 16.06 6.54
N GLY A 113 10.27 15.61 5.76
CA GLY A 113 9.89 14.22 5.59
C GLY A 113 8.74 13.76 6.50
N THR A 114 8.40 14.53 7.49
CA THR A 114 7.38 14.21 8.49
C THR A 114 5.96 14.60 8.06
N PHE A 115 4.99 14.12 8.82
CA PHE A 115 3.60 14.54 8.80
C PHE A 115 3.22 15.17 10.14
N SER A 116 2.17 15.97 10.16
CA SER A 116 1.69 16.61 11.39
C SER A 116 0.17 16.67 11.42
N ASN A 117 -0.35 16.94 12.60
CA ASN A 117 -1.75 17.13 12.85
C ASN A 117 -1.97 18.46 13.61
N PRO A 118 -2.64 19.46 13.04
CA PRO A 118 -3.16 19.52 11.66
C PRO A 118 -2.02 19.59 10.62
N PRO A 119 -2.26 19.19 9.37
CA PRO A 119 -1.25 19.21 8.31
C PRO A 119 -0.99 20.62 7.77
N LEU A 120 -0.92 21.62 8.64
CA LEU A 120 -0.73 23.03 8.29
C LEU A 120 0.74 23.34 8.05
N ALA A 121 1.02 24.13 7.01
CA ALA A 121 2.37 24.56 6.66
C ALA A 121 3.07 25.37 7.76
N SER A 122 2.32 26.05 8.60
CA SER A 122 2.82 26.89 9.70
C SER A 122 3.34 26.11 10.91
N VAL A 123 3.04 24.81 11.03
CA VAL A 123 3.53 23.98 12.14
C VAL A 123 4.88 23.41 11.78
N ASN A 124 5.94 23.84 12.44
CA ASN A 124 7.32 23.39 12.18
C ASN A 124 7.68 22.04 12.84
N HIS A 125 6.78 21.50 13.66
CA HIS A 125 7.02 20.27 14.40
C HIS A 125 6.42 19.07 13.70
N GLY A 126 7.18 17.97 13.67
CA GLY A 126 6.71 16.67 13.22
C GLY A 126 5.85 16.00 14.30
N ASP A 127 4.97 15.11 13.85
CA ASP A 127 4.14 14.27 14.69
C ASP A 127 4.47 12.80 14.41
N THR A 128 5.09 12.13 15.40
CA THR A 128 5.48 10.72 15.27
C THR A 128 4.26 9.82 15.04
N SER A 129 3.12 10.17 15.65
CA SER A 129 1.87 9.43 15.52
C SER A 129 1.32 9.49 14.09
N MET A 130 1.29 10.67 13.48
CA MET A 130 0.84 10.83 12.10
C MET A 130 1.85 10.25 11.10
N THR A 131 3.13 10.44 11.34
CA THR A 131 4.20 9.95 10.46
C THR A 131 4.19 8.42 10.36
N GLN A 132 3.96 7.69 11.47
CA GLN A 132 3.87 6.23 11.42
C GLN A 132 2.68 5.72 10.58
N TYR A 133 1.53 6.42 10.61
CA TYR A 133 0.39 6.05 9.76
C TYR A 133 0.72 6.25 8.28
N ALA A 134 1.35 7.38 7.96
CA ALA A 134 1.75 7.65 6.59
C ALA A 134 2.79 6.63 6.06
N VAL A 135 3.78 6.27 6.88
CA VAL A 135 4.78 5.26 6.53
C VAL A 135 4.16 3.88 6.28
N LEU A 136 3.18 3.48 7.10
CA LEU A 136 2.45 2.24 6.89
C LEU A 136 1.60 2.32 5.62
N ALA A 137 0.93 3.44 5.37
CA ALA A 137 0.16 3.65 4.15
C ALA A 137 1.04 3.63 2.90
N PHE A 138 2.25 4.17 2.95
CA PHE A 138 3.24 4.07 1.88
C PHE A 138 3.59 2.62 1.56
N TRP A 139 3.86 1.83 2.61
CA TRP A 139 4.18 0.41 2.44
C TRP A 139 2.99 -0.37 1.85
N GLU A 140 1.76 -0.12 2.31
CA GLU A 140 0.56 -0.74 1.76
C GLU A 140 0.30 -0.29 0.30
N ALA A 141 0.52 0.98 -0.02
CA ALA A 141 0.38 1.49 -1.38
C ALA A 141 1.40 0.85 -2.35
N GLU A 142 2.66 0.70 -1.94
CA GLU A 142 3.66 0.00 -2.76
C GLU A 142 3.31 -1.48 -2.99
N LYS A 143 2.70 -2.16 -2.03
CA LYS A 143 2.16 -3.52 -2.22
C LYS A 143 1.04 -3.56 -3.27
N ALA A 144 0.25 -2.50 -3.37
CA ALA A 144 -0.76 -2.34 -4.40
C ALA A 144 -0.16 -1.93 -5.76
N GLY A 145 1.16 -1.84 -5.87
CA GLY A 145 1.87 -1.43 -7.07
C GLY A 145 1.86 0.09 -7.31
N VAL A 146 1.53 0.90 -6.31
CA VAL A 146 1.63 2.36 -6.40
C VAL A 146 3.05 2.77 -6.05
N ARG A 147 3.74 3.41 -6.99
CA ARG A 147 5.13 3.85 -6.78
C ARG A 147 5.18 5.11 -5.93
N ILE A 148 6.04 5.09 -4.92
CA ILE A 148 6.37 6.27 -4.12
C ILE A 148 7.83 6.65 -4.41
N ALA A 149 8.05 7.91 -4.77
CA ALA A 149 9.37 8.43 -5.09
C ALA A 149 10.35 8.21 -3.91
N LEU A 150 11.59 7.80 -4.24
CA LEU A 150 12.60 7.44 -3.24
C LEU A 150 12.90 8.59 -2.27
N GLU A 151 12.86 9.82 -2.77
CA GLU A 151 13.10 11.03 -1.99
C GLU A 151 12.09 11.18 -0.84
N ARG A 152 10.86 10.68 -1.03
CA ARG A 152 9.82 10.70 0.00
C ARG A 152 10.16 9.76 1.15
N TRP A 153 10.64 8.57 0.84
CA TRP A 153 11.13 7.60 1.81
C TRP A 153 12.42 8.08 2.52
N GLN A 154 13.36 8.66 1.76
CA GLN A 154 14.60 9.22 2.31
C GLN A 154 14.32 10.35 3.29
N ALA A 155 13.36 11.23 2.95
CA ALA A 155 13.00 12.34 3.83
C ALA A 155 12.42 11.85 5.17
N VAL A 156 11.52 10.84 5.15
CA VAL A 156 11.01 10.22 6.37
C VAL A 156 12.13 9.56 7.18
N ALA A 157 12.99 8.76 6.51
CA ALA A 157 14.10 8.09 7.19
C ALA A 157 15.04 9.10 7.87
N SER A 158 15.42 10.15 7.15
CA SER A 158 16.29 11.21 7.69
C SER A 158 15.65 11.91 8.89
N TRP A 159 14.32 12.13 8.86
CA TRP A 159 13.61 12.71 9.98
C TRP A 159 13.62 11.77 11.20
N LEU A 160 13.28 10.50 11.03
CA LEU A 160 13.31 9.51 12.12
C LEU A 160 14.69 9.39 12.77
N LEU A 161 15.74 9.29 11.94
CA LEU A 161 17.13 9.19 12.44
C LEU A 161 17.56 10.42 13.22
N ARG A 162 17.17 11.61 12.77
CA ARG A 162 17.51 12.88 13.42
C ARG A 162 16.77 13.10 14.72
N THR A 163 15.52 12.61 14.81
CA THR A 163 14.60 12.91 15.92
C THR A 163 14.51 11.82 16.98
N GLN A 164 15.11 10.65 16.73
CA GLN A 164 15.25 9.64 17.77
C GLN A 164 16.06 10.20 18.95
N ARG A 165 15.53 10.08 20.15
CA ARG A 165 16.25 10.55 21.35
C ARG A 165 17.51 9.71 21.61
N PRO A 166 18.52 10.27 22.29
CA PRO A 166 19.74 9.52 22.67
C PRO A 166 19.44 8.22 23.44
N SER A 167 18.36 8.21 24.21
CA SER A 167 17.87 7.00 24.90
C SER A 167 17.42 5.87 23.96
N GLY A 168 17.23 6.15 22.68
CA GLY A 168 16.67 5.22 21.69
C GLY A 168 15.17 5.32 21.47
N GLY A 169 14.44 6.05 22.33
CA GLY A 169 13.01 6.22 22.23
C GLY A 169 12.59 7.38 21.33
N PHE A 170 11.27 7.48 21.09
CA PHE A 170 10.65 8.54 20.31
C PHE A 170 9.62 9.31 21.15
N ALA A 171 9.49 10.61 20.89
CA ALA A 171 8.51 11.50 21.48
C ALA A 171 7.38 11.81 20.49
N TYR A 172 6.25 12.33 20.96
CA TYR A 172 5.13 12.74 20.11
C TYR A 172 5.52 13.89 19.17
N SER A 173 6.06 14.97 19.73
CA SER A 173 6.63 16.11 18.99
C SER A 173 8.14 16.15 19.22
N PRO A 174 8.92 15.36 18.46
CA PRO A 174 10.32 15.11 18.84
C PRO A 174 11.24 16.31 18.66
N GLU A 175 10.86 17.33 17.88
CA GLU A 175 11.57 18.60 17.79
C GLU A 175 11.37 19.50 19.02
N THR A 176 10.40 19.18 19.88
CA THR A 176 10.16 19.86 21.17
C THR A 176 10.93 19.13 22.25
N PRO A 177 11.97 19.73 22.89
CA PRO A 177 12.81 19.05 23.87
C PRO A 177 12.03 18.46 25.05
N GLU A 178 10.98 19.15 25.49
CA GLU A 178 10.14 18.80 26.64
C GLU A 178 9.14 17.66 26.31
N SER A 179 8.94 17.33 25.02
CA SER A 179 8.06 16.23 24.63
C SER A 179 8.62 14.90 25.14
N PRO A 180 7.88 14.17 26.01
CA PRO A 180 8.41 12.97 26.63
C PRO A 180 8.49 11.81 25.65
N VAL A 181 9.47 10.95 25.87
CA VAL A 181 9.53 9.63 25.24
C VAL A 181 8.43 8.76 25.84
N THR A 182 7.67 8.11 24.98
CA THR A 182 6.58 7.20 25.41
C THR A 182 6.66 5.85 24.72
N PRO A 183 6.12 4.78 25.29
CA PRO A 183 6.03 3.47 24.64
C PRO A 183 5.28 3.53 23.30
N SER A 184 4.18 4.28 23.23
CA SER A 184 3.37 4.42 22.00
C SER A 184 4.16 5.06 20.87
N MET A 185 4.86 6.16 21.14
CA MET A 185 5.64 6.87 20.12
C MET A 185 6.89 6.09 19.73
N THR A 186 7.51 5.40 20.69
CA THR A 186 8.67 4.55 20.41
C THR A 186 8.27 3.34 19.56
N ALA A 187 7.13 2.72 19.81
CA ALA A 187 6.59 1.67 18.95
C ALA A 187 6.32 2.17 17.53
N GLY A 188 5.73 3.37 17.39
CA GLY A 188 5.46 3.99 16.09
C GLY A 188 6.71 4.36 15.31
N GLY A 189 7.65 5.05 15.94
CA GLY A 189 8.90 5.47 15.32
C GLY A 189 9.80 4.28 14.96
N LEU A 190 9.97 3.34 15.89
CA LEU A 190 10.75 2.13 15.65
C LEU A 190 10.10 1.21 14.60
N GLY A 191 8.78 1.06 14.63
CA GLY A 191 8.02 0.35 13.61
C GLY A 191 8.24 0.96 12.22
N SER A 192 8.27 2.30 12.12
CA SER A 192 8.59 3.00 10.88
C SER A 192 10.04 2.74 10.42
N CYS A 193 11.00 2.70 11.34
CA CYS A 193 12.38 2.32 11.02
C CYS A 193 12.45 0.89 10.45
N TYR A 194 11.71 -0.05 11.02
CA TYR A 194 11.65 -1.43 10.52
C TYR A 194 10.95 -1.54 9.16
N ILE A 195 9.90 -0.75 8.91
CA ILE A 195 9.27 -0.67 7.58
C ILE A 195 10.29 -0.19 6.53
N ILE A 196 11.06 0.85 6.86
CA ILE A 196 12.11 1.38 5.98
C ILE A 196 13.21 0.33 5.79
N ALA A 197 13.62 -0.39 6.84
CA ALA A 197 14.58 -1.49 6.74
C ALA A 197 14.08 -2.60 5.80
N ALA A 198 12.82 -3.00 5.92
CA ALA A 198 12.19 -3.94 5.01
C ALA A 198 12.21 -3.43 3.56
N ARG A 199 11.83 -2.16 3.35
CA ARG A 199 11.82 -1.49 2.03
C ARG A 199 13.21 -1.37 1.40
N THR A 200 14.27 -1.24 2.20
CA THR A 200 15.66 -1.15 1.72
C THR A 200 16.32 -2.51 1.50
N GLY A 201 15.58 -3.61 1.72
CA GLY A 201 16.12 -4.96 1.60
C GLY A 201 17.09 -5.33 2.71
N LEU A 202 17.03 -4.68 3.87
CA LEU A 202 17.82 -5.02 5.06
C LEU A 202 17.24 -6.24 5.81
N THR A 203 16.62 -7.15 5.11
CA THR A 203 16.08 -8.39 5.66
C THR A 203 17.19 -9.42 5.80
N LYS A 204 17.22 -10.16 6.91
CA LYS A 204 18.04 -11.35 7.01
C LYS A 204 17.40 -12.45 6.15
N PRO A 205 18.20 -13.29 5.45
CA PRO A 205 17.65 -14.44 4.76
C PRO A 205 16.85 -15.28 5.75
N THR A 206 15.64 -15.68 5.38
CA THR A 206 14.85 -16.61 6.16
C THR A 206 15.67 -17.90 6.29
N GLN A 207 16.08 -18.27 7.49
CA GLN A 207 16.66 -19.58 7.72
C GLN A 207 15.57 -20.62 7.53
N LYS A 208 15.41 -21.10 6.30
CA LYS A 208 14.66 -22.34 6.08
C LYS A 208 15.39 -23.45 6.84
N PRO A 209 14.68 -24.29 7.63
CA PRO A 209 15.30 -25.46 8.19
C PRO A 209 16.00 -26.20 7.06
N ARG A 210 17.28 -26.49 7.22
CA ARG A 210 18.05 -27.24 6.22
C ARG A 210 17.41 -28.61 6.11
N ASP A 211 16.91 -28.96 4.94
CA ASP A 211 16.45 -30.32 4.67
C ASP A 211 17.65 -31.22 4.92
N PRO A 212 17.58 -32.15 5.89
CA PRO A 212 18.69 -33.05 6.21
C PRO A 212 19.14 -33.92 5.03
N ASN A 213 18.32 -34.02 3.99
CA ASN A 213 18.61 -34.77 2.77
C ASN A 213 19.29 -33.90 1.67
N THR A 214 19.54 -32.62 1.90
CA THR A 214 20.26 -31.78 0.93
C THR A 214 21.74 -32.12 0.96
N PRO A 215 22.35 -32.58 -0.16
CA PRO A 215 23.77 -32.90 -0.22
C PRO A 215 24.64 -31.71 0.17
N SER A 216 25.67 -31.96 0.98
CA SER A 216 26.58 -30.91 1.49
C SER A 216 27.36 -30.17 0.41
N VAL A 217 27.35 -30.66 -0.82
CA VAL A 217 28.03 -30.09 -2.01
C VAL A 217 27.23 -28.91 -2.62
N LEU A 218 25.92 -28.82 -2.34
CA LEU A 218 25.10 -27.69 -2.78
C LEU A 218 25.32 -26.51 -1.82
N LYS A 219 26.38 -25.73 -2.09
CA LYS A 219 26.53 -24.42 -1.43
C LYS A 219 25.48 -23.49 -2.00
N PRO A 220 24.79 -22.68 -1.15
CA PRO A 220 24.00 -21.57 -1.66
C PRO A 220 24.87 -20.68 -2.52
N VAL A 221 24.47 -20.41 -3.75
CA VAL A 221 25.12 -19.40 -4.56
C VAL A 221 24.98 -18.08 -3.80
N GLU A 222 26.06 -17.53 -3.30
CA GLU A 222 26.09 -16.15 -2.81
C GLU A 222 25.79 -15.26 -4.00
N GLU A 223 24.52 -14.91 -4.16
CA GLU A 223 24.10 -13.96 -5.18
C GLU A 223 24.79 -12.63 -4.89
N LYS A 224 25.74 -12.26 -5.75
CA LYS A 224 26.25 -10.90 -5.83
C LYS A 224 25.03 -9.99 -5.95
N GLN A 225 24.76 -9.22 -4.91
CA GLN A 225 23.68 -8.22 -4.93
C GLN A 225 23.92 -7.35 -6.18
N ALA A 226 23.03 -7.50 -7.17
CA ALA A 226 23.02 -6.62 -8.31
C ALA A 226 22.93 -5.18 -7.77
N ALA A 227 23.88 -4.36 -8.13
CA ALA A 227 23.90 -2.95 -7.80
C ALA A 227 22.76 -2.29 -8.54
N SER A 228 21.55 -2.27 -7.92
CA SER A 228 20.40 -1.65 -8.53
C SER A 228 20.48 -0.13 -8.37
N ALA A 229 20.28 0.57 -9.47
CA ALA A 229 20.19 2.03 -9.55
C ALA A 229 19.03 2.63 -8.71
N ASN A 230 18.30 1.81 -7.97
CA ASN A 230 17.13 2.17 -7.16
C ASN A 230 17.38 2.05 -5.65
N ARG A 231 18.63 2.08 -5.19
CA ARG A 231 18.90 2.07 -3.74
C ARG A 231 18.58 3.44 -3.14
N LEU A 232 17.71 3.44 -2.11
CA LEU A 232 17.57 4.57 -1.21
C LEU A 232 18.95 5.02 -0.74
N SER A 233 19.29 6.30 -0.89
CA SER A 233 20.49 6.91 -0.31
C SER A 233 20.29 7.13 1.21
N ILE A 234 19.85 6.09 1.92
CA ILE A 234 19.72 6.10 3.37
C ILE A 234 21.03 5.57 3.94
N ASP A 235 21.53 6.23 4.96
CA ASP A 235 22.62 5.67 5.76
C ASP A 235 22.13 4.40 6.48
N VAL A 236 22.44 3.26 5.88
CA VAL A 236 22.09 1.93 6.38
C VAL A 236 22.69 1.67 7.75
N ALA A 237 23.91 2.18 8.02
CA ALA A 237 24.57 2.02 9.31
C ALA A 237 23.83 2.82 10.39
N ALA A 238 23.47 4.06 10.09
CA ALA A 238 22.67 4.90 10.98
C ALA A 238 21.29 4.30 11.26
N LEU A 239 20.62 3.73 10.23
CA LEU A 239 19.32 3.06 10.41
C LEU A 239 19.44 1.83 11.32
N ARG A 240 20.44 0.99 11.11
CA ARG A 240 20.70 -0.17 11.99
C ARG A 240 21.01 0.26 13.43
N ALA A 241 21.81 1.28 13.62
CA ALA A 241 22.13 1.81 14.94
C ALA A 241 20.88 2.39 15.63
N ALA A 242 19.99 3.08 14.88
CA ALA A 242 18.74 3.59 15.40
C ALA A 242 17.80 2.46 15.83
N ILE A 243 17.68 1.41 15.02
CA ILE A 243 16.90 0.21 15.34
C ILE A 243 17.43 -0.45 16.60
N GLN A 244 18.74 -0.67 16.71
CA GLN A 244 19.38 -1.27 17.89
C GLN A 244 19.12 -0.46 19.17
N ARG A 245 19.26 0.88 19.12
CA ARG A 245 18.93 1.74 20.26
C ARG A 245 17.46 1.67 20.66
N GLY A 246 16.56 1.67 19.68
CA GLY A 246 15.11 1.54 19.93
C GLY A 246 14.74 0.18 20.54
N ASP A 247 15.31 -0.90 20.06
CA ASP A 247 15.13 -2.25 20.62
C ASP A 247 15.66 -2.34 22.05
N ALA A 248 16.83 -1.75 22.33
CA ALA A 248 17.41 -1.67 23.68
C ALA A 248 16.50 -0.85 24.61
N TRP A 249 15.92 0.23 24.10
CA TRP A 249 14.95 1.03 24.87
C TRP A 249 13.72 0.18 25.25
N PHE A 250 13.14 -0.58 24.32
CA PHE A 250 12.00 -1.47 24.61
C PHE A 250 12.37 -2.62 25.53
N ALA A 251 13.59 -3.13 25.47
CA ALA A 251 14.04 -4.16 26.41
C ALA A 251 14.07 -3.66 27.86
N GLN A 252 14.29 -2.37 28.07
CA GLN A 252 14.37 -1.76 29.40
C GLN A 252 13.05 -1.15 29.88
N HIS A 253 12.24 -0.60 28.96
CA HIS A 253 11.05 0.21 29.29
C HIS A 253 9.76 -0.39 28.71
N GLY A 254 9.83 -1.53 28.06
CA GLY A 254 8.67 -2.18 27.45
C GLY A 254 7.68 -2.61 28.54
N THR A 255 6.45 -2.16 28.40
CA THR A 255 5.32 -2.56 29.22
C THR A 255 4.15 -2.90 28.33
N VAL A 256 3.24 -3.72 28.84
CA VAL A 256 1.97 -3.99 28.14
C VAL A 256 0.92 -2.95 28.54
N ASP A 257 0.99 -2.45 29.76
CA ASP A 257 0.06 -1.48 30.31
C ASP A 257 0.65 -0.07 30.24
N VAL A 258 -0.10 0.85 29.61
CA VAL A 258 0.22 2.27 29.53
C VAL A 258 -0.99 3.11 29.95
N ASN A 259 -0.76 4.26 30.58
CA ASN A 259 -1.81 5.07 31.16
C ASN A 259 -2.77 5.69 30.13
N ASN A 260 -2.28 5.99 28.92
CA ASN A 260 -3.05 6.68 27.88
C ASN A 260 -2.93 5.98 26.54
N TYR A 261 -4.02 5.99 25.75
CA TYR A 261 -4.07 5.42 24.41
C TYR A 261 -3.62 3.95 24.35
N GLN A 262 -4.05 3.15 25.31
CA GLN A 262 -3.65 1.77 25.52
C GLN A 262 -3.72 0.89 24.26
N TYR A 263 -4.87 0.85 23.60
CA TYR A 263 -5.09 -0.04 22.44
C TYR A 263 -4.41 0.48 21.17
N TYR A 264 -4.30 1.80 21.03
CA TYR A 264 -3.48 2.42 20.00
C TYR A 264 -1.99 2.05 20.16
N TYR A 265 -1.49 2.09 21.40
CA TYR A 265 -0.13 1.64 21.69
C TYR A 265 0.07 0.17 21.31
N LEU A 266 -0.82 -0.71 21.77
CA LEU A 266 -0.70 -2.15 21.48
C LEU A 266 -0.74 -2.43 19.98
N TYR A 267 -1.60 -1.76 19.21
CA TYR A 267 -1.62 -1.87 17.76
C TYR A 267 -0.31 -1.39 17.10
N SER A 268 0.26 -0.29 17.58
CA SER A 268 1.58 0.18 17.11
C SER A 268 2.70 -0.77 17.51
N PHE A 269 2.61 -1.37 18.70
CA PHE A 269 3.55 -2.37 19.19
C PHE A 269 3.50 -3.67 18.38
N GLU A 270 2.29 -4.14 18.02
CA GLU A 270 2.12 -5.30 17.11
C GLU A 270 2.80 -5.03 15.77
N ARG A 271 2.67 -3.84 15.21
CA ARG A 271 3.31 -3.43 13.97
C ARG A 271 4.82 -3.47 14.09
N TYR A 272 5.39 -2.85 15.10
CA TYR A 272 6.81 -2.88 15.38
C TYR A 272 7.33 -4.32 15.47
N ARG A 273 6.66 -5.17 16.26
CA ARG A 273 7.07 -6.56 16.48
C ARG A 273 6.95 -7.40 15.21
N SER A 274 5.88 -7.23 14.45
CA SER A 274 5.66 -7.97 13.20
C SER A 274 6.67 -7.60 12.11
N PHE A 275 6.98 -6.31 11.93
CA PHE A 275 8.01 -5.88 11.00
C PHE A 275 9.42 -6.25 11.47
N ARG A 276 9.69 -6.25 12.78
CA ARG A 276 10.93 -6.75 13.34
C ARG A 276 11.12 -8.24 13.00
N GLU A 277 10.13 -9.08 13.28
CA GLU A 277 10.14 -10.50 12.94
C GLU A 277 10.40 -10.71 11.44
N TYR A 278 9.75 -9.93 10.58
CA TYR A 278 9.93 -9.97 9.14
C TYR A 278 11.38 -9.63 8.72
N VAL A 279 11.95 -8.52 9.23
CA VAL A 279 13.30 -8.08 8.91
C VAL A 279 14.36 -9.04 9.47
N GLU A 280 14.14 -9.59 10.65
CA GLU A 280 15.04 -10.58 11.27
C GLU A 280 14.91 -11.98 10.64
N GLY A 281 13.89 -12.23 9.79
CA GLY A 281 13.65 -13.51 9.15
C GLY A 281 13.21 -14.62 10.11
N TYR A 282 12.68 -14.23 11.27
CA TYR A 282 12.21 -15.14 12.30
C TYR A 282 10.88 -14.68 12.89
N SER A 283 9.84 -15.49 12.69
CA SER A 283 8.50 -15.23 13.24
C SER A 283 8.01 -16.47 13.99
N PRO A 284 8.11 -16.48 15.33
CA PRO A 284 7.65 -17.62 16.12
C PRO A 284 6.12 -17.78 16.00
N PRO A 285 5.60 -19.02 16.01
CA PRO A 285 4.15 -19.26 15.93
C PRO A 285 3.38 -18.64 17.09
N ALA A 286 3.95 -18.65 18.28
CA ALA A 286 3.37 -18.12 19.52
C ALA A 286 4.42 -17.26 20.26
N PRO A 287 4.60 -15.99 19.88
CA PRO A 287 5.58 -15.12 20.54
C PRO A 287 5.10 -14.69 21.94
N HIS A 288 6.01 -14.71 22.92
CA HIS A 288 5.70 -14.32 24.29
C HIS A 288 5.13 -12.90 24.42
N TRP A 289 5.63 -11.95 23.61
CA TRP A 289 5.12 -10.57 23.63
C TRP A 289 3.64 -10.50 23.22
N TYR A 290 3.22 -11.37 22.29
CA TYR A 290 1.82 -11.46 21.88
C TYR A 290 0.96 -12.07 22.99
N ASP A 291 1.41 -13.19 23.58
CA ASP A 291 0.69 -13.84 24.69
C ASP A 291 0.43 -12.88 25.85
N GLN A 292 1.46 -12.16 26.30
CA GLN A 292 1.33 -11.18 27.38
C GLN A 292 0.30 -10.09 27.05
N ALA A 293 0.40 -9.48 25.88
CA ALA A 293 -0.51 -8.40 25.48
C ALA A 293 -1.93 -8.91 25.18
N ALA A 294 -2.07 -10.10 24.59
CA ALA A 294 -3.37 -10.71 24.36
C ALA A 294 -4.09 -11.01 25.68
N ARG A 295 -3.39 -11.58 26.68
CA ARG A 295 -3.96 -11.80 28.03
C ARG A 295 -4.41 -10.49 28.67
N PHE A 296 -3.62 -9.45 28.55
CA PHE A 296 -4.00 -8.12 29.03
C PHE A 296 -5.28 -7.60 28.35
N ILE A 297 -5.35 -7.70 27.02
CA ILE A 297 -6.54 -7.27 26.25
C ILE A 297 -7.78 -8.08 26.66
N LEU A 298 -7.65 -9.41 26.78
CA LEU A 298 -8.75 -10.28 27.18
C LEU A 298 -9.23 -9.94 28.61
N ALA A 299 -8.32 -9.71 29.54
CA ALA A 299 -8.65 -9.39 30.92
C ALA A 299 -9.29 -7.98 31.07
N ALA A 300 -8.98 -7.06 30.17
CA ALA A 300 -9.51 -5.71 30.17
C ALA A 300 -10.82 -5.55 29.38
N GLU A 301 -11.34 -6.63 28.78
CA GLU A 301 -12.60 -6.60 28.06
C GLU A 301 -13.79 -6.50 29.02
N ASP A 302 -14.55 -5.40 28.96
CA ASP A 302 -15.83 -5.29 29.62
C ASP A 302 -16.88 -6.14 28.88
N PRO A 303 -17.63 -7.02 29.57
CA PRO A 303 -18.58 -7.92 28.92
C PRO A 303 -19.66 -7.21 28.10
N GLU A 304 -20.09 -6.00 28.51
CA GLU A 304 -21.15 -5.24 27.83
C GLU A 304 -20.58 -4.24 26.82
N ARG A 305 -19.49 -3.54 27.20
CA ARG A 305 -18.97 -2.38 26.45
C ARG A 305 -17.73 -2.70 25.60
N GLY A 306 -17.08 -3.86 25.83
CA GLY A 306 -15.82 -4.22 25.18
C GLY A 306 -14.65 -3.38 25.68
N TRP A 307 -13.92 -2.74 24.80
CA TRP A 307 -12.75 -1.91 25.13
C TRP A 307 -13.09 -0.43 24.96
N LYS A 308 -13.45 0.24 26.05
CA LYS A 308 -13.69 1.70 26.21
C LYS A 308 -14.48 2.42 25.11
N SER A 309 -14.02 2.38 23.84
CA SER A 309 -14.60 3.11 22.70
C SER A 309 -14.62 2.26 21.43
N ASP A 310 -15.31 2.72 20.40
CA ASP A 310 -15.30 2.11 19.06
C ASP A 310 -13.89 2.03 18.47
N THR A 311 -13.11 3.08 18.64
CA THR A 311 -11.70 3.14 18.23
C THR A 311 -10.83 2.13 18.98
N ASP A 312 -11.02 2.01 20.29
CA ASP A 312 -10.31 1.03 21.12
C ASP A 312 -10.70 -0.40 20.76
N ASN A 313 -12.00 -0.66 20.51
CA ASN A 313 -12.46 -1.94 20.00
C ASN A 313 -11.79 -2.32 18.67
N ALA A 314 -11.66 -1.36 17.73
CA ALA A 314 -10.99 -1.60 16.46
C ALA A 314 -9.50 -1.93 16.64
N PHE A 315 -8.78 -1.18 17.47
CA PHE A 315 -7.37 -1.45 17.73
C PHE A 315 -7.15 -2.77 18.47
N ALA A 316 -8.00 -3.12 19.44
CA ALA A 316 -7.93 -4.40 20.14
C ALA A 316 -8.12 -5.58 19.15
N VAL A 317 -9.14 -5.50 18.28
CA VAL A 317 -9.37 -6.50 17.24
C VAL A 317 -8.17 -6.61 16.29
N LEU A 318 -7.65 -5.49 15.79
CA LEU A 318 -6.49 -5.47 14.88
C LEU A 318 -5.23 -6.05 15.54
N PHE A 319 -5.00 -5.79 16.84
CA PHE A 319 -3.93 -6.42 17.59
C PHE A 319 -4.13 -7.93 17.71
N LEU A 320 -5.30 -8.36 18.19
CA LEU A 320 -5.59 -9.79 18.42
C LEU A 320 -5.50 -10.61 17.14
N LEU A 321 -5.87 -10.03 16.00
CA LEU A 321 -5.70 -10.64 14.67
C LEU A 321 -4.23 -10.71 14.21
N ARG A 322 -3.30 -10.01 14.85
CA ARG A 322 -1.96 -9.74 14.30
C ARG A 322 -2.06 -9.19 12.87
N SER A 323 -2.83 -8.15 12.72
CA SER A 323 -3.25 -7.62 11.41
C SER A 323 -2.07 -7.19 10.51
N THR A 324 -0.97 -6.70 11.08
CA THR A 324 0.26 -6.38 10.35
C THR A 324 0.94 -7.67 9.84
N ARG A 325 1.03 -8.70 10.67
CA ARG A 325 1.57 -10.00 10.25
C ARG A 325 0.73 -10.62 9.12
N GLN A 326 -0.60 -10.51 9.19
CA GLN A 326 -1.46 -10.94 8.09
C GLN A 326 -1.13 -10.19 6.79
N SER A 327 -0.95 -8.87 6.84
CA SER A 327 -0.56 -8.07 5.68
C SER A 327 0.81 -8.47 5.13
N LEU A 328 1.77 -8.77 6.00
CA LEU A 328 3.11 -9.22 5.60
C LEU A 328 3.07 -10.58 4.89
N LEU A 329 2.25 -11.51 5.37
CA LEU A 329 2.12 -12.84 4.79
C LEU A 329 1.31 -12.84 3.48
N ALA A 330 0.24 -12.03 3.40
CA ALA A 330 -0.60 -11.93 2.22
C ALA A 330 0.10 -11.24 1.03
N GLY A 331 1.08 -10.37 1.32
CA GLY A 331 1.75 -9.56 0.30
C GLY A 331 2.83 -10.27 -0.50
N GLY A 332 3.21 -11.52 -0.18
CA GLY A 332 4.48 -12.05 -0.67
C GLY A 332 5.64 -11.10 -0.25
N ALA A 333 6.87 -11.57 -0.14
CA ALA A 333 7.98 -10.66 0.11
C ALA A 333 7.93 -9.50 -0.92
N ILE A 334 7.95 -8.24 -0.47
CA ILE A 334 8.29 -7.14 -1.36
C ILE A 334 9.71 -7.44 -1.79
N ASP A 335 9.85 -8.01 -2.98
CA ASP A 335 11.17 -8.29 -3.54
C ASP A 335 11.65 -6.99 -4.20
N PRO A 336 12.59 -6.28 -3.58
CA PRO A 336 13.15 -5.08 -4.18
C PRO A 336 14.00 -5.40 -5.43
N ALA A 337 14.15 -6.67 -5.76
CA ALA A 337 14.99 -7.18 -6.84
C ALA A 337 14.39 -8.39 -7.56
N GLY A 338 13.06 -8.44 -7.82
CA GLY A 338 12.44 -9.40 -8.74
C GLY A 338 13.08 -10.79 -8.78
N LYS A 339 13.00 -11.57 -7.67
CA LYS A 339 13.53 -12.93 -7.68
C LYS A 339 12.44 -13.93 -8.06
N GLY A 340 12.41 -14.32 -9.33
CA GLY A 340 11.65 -15.44 -9.82
C GLY A 340 12.08 -16.75 -9.13
N THR A 341 11.13 -17.48 -8.57
CA THR A 341 11.38 -18.83 -8.05
C THR A 341 11.23 -19.82 -9.22
N LEU A 342 12.34 -20.40 -9.65
CA LEU A 342 12.34 -21.47 -10.65
C LEU A 342 11.61 -22.70 -10.07
N ILE A 343 10.48 -23.06 -10.64
CA ILE A 343 9.85 -24.38 -10.42
C ILE A 343 10.46 -25.35 -11.40
N GLY A 344 11.24 -26.26 -10.86
CA GLY A 344 11.76 -27.55 -11.33
C GLY A 344 11.69 -27.92 -12.80
N GLY A 345 12.85 -27.82 -13.44
CA GLY A 345 13.44 -28.73 -14.38
C GLY A 345 12.57 -29.58 -15.30
N ARG A 346 12.16 -29.01 -16.43
CA ARG A 346 12.17 -29.60 -17.78
C ARG A 346 11.79 -28.49 -18.74
N GLY A 347 12.65 -28.22 -19.75
CA GLY A 347 12.44 -27.15 -20.71
C GLY A 347 11.04 -27.22 -21.33
N LEU A 348 10.33 -26.10 -21.32
CA LEU A 348 9.10 -25.90 -22.08
C LEU A 348 9.43 -25.87 -23.58
N PRO A 349 8.51 -26.28 -24.46
CA PRO A 349 8.70 -26.19 -25.91
C PRO A 349 9.01 -24.74 -26.35
N LEU A 350 9.89 -24.58 -27.32
CA LEU A 350 10.18 -23.30 -27.96
C LEU A 350 8.87 -22.69 -28.49
N GLY A 351 8.55 -21.47 -28.02
CA GLY A 351 7.34 -20.74 -28.41
C GLY A 351 6.30 -20.52 -27.33
N VAL A 352 6.53 -20.98 -26.08
CA VAL A 352 5.67 -20.66 -24.95
C VAL A 352 6.29 -19.48 -24.19
N PRO A 353 5.53 -18.39 -23.94
CA PRO A 353 6.05 -17.26 -23.17
C PRO A 353 6.50 -17.71 -21.77
N GLU A 354 7.63 -17.18 -21.29
CA GLU A 354 8.09 -17.47 -19.92
C GLU A 354 7.02 -17.04 -18.94
N LEU A 355 6.65 -17.95 -18.04
CA LEU A 355 5.66 -17.73 -17.02
C LEU A 355 6.32 -17.47 -15.66
N GLU A 356 5.80 -16.52 -14.92
CA GLU A 356 6.19 -16.27 -13.52
C GLU A 356 4.97 -16.36 -12.60
N MET A 357 5.20 -16.64 -11.32
CA MET A 357 4.15 -16.58 -10.31
C MET A 357 4.17 -15.21 -9.65
N ARG A 358 3.12 -14.42 -9.87
CA ARG A 358 2.95 -13.07 -9.30
C ARG A 358 1.72 -13.04 -8.44
N SER A 359 1.86 -12.71 -7.16
CA SER A 359 0.74 -12.63 -6.20
C SER A 359 -0.14 -13.90 -6.16
N GLY A 360 0.50 -15.08 -6.27
CA GLY A 360 -0.22 -16.37 -6.26
C GLY A 360 -0.93 -16.73 -7.58
N LYS A 361 -0.77 -15.92 -8.64
CA LYS A 361 -1.25 -16.20 -10.01
C LYS A 361 -0.07 -16.45 -10.94
N ILE A 362 -0.24 -17.40 -11.85
CA ILE A 362 0.71 -17.60 -12.94
C ILE A 362 0.45 -16.53 -13.98
N THR A 363 1.46 -15.69 -14.26
CA THR A 363 1.42 -14.60 -15.24
C THR A 363 2.55 -14.78 -16.25
N VAL A 364 2.44 -14.11 -17.39
CA VAL A 364 3.51 -14.05 -18.38
C VAL A 364 4.63 -13.19 -17.80
N LYS A 365 5.89 -13.66 -17.87
CA LYS A 365 7.06 -12.87 -17.45
C LYS A 365 7.19 -11.65 -18.37
N PRO A 366 7.25 -10.42 -17.82
CA PRO A 366 7.35 -9.23 -18.65
C PRO A 366 8.67 -9.16 -19.40
N LEU A 367 8.64 -8.67 -20.62
CA LEU A 367 9.83 -8.33 -21.37
C LEU A 367 10.53 -7.13 -20.73
N SER A 368 11.81 -7.22 -20.49
CA SER A 368 12.64 -6.15 -19.91
C SER A 368 13.57 -5.59 -20.98
N GLY A 369 13.62 -4.26 -21.10
CA GLY A 369 14.48 -3.60 -22.08
C GLY A 369 14.22 -2.09 -22.14
N PRO A 370 14.87 -1.37 -23.07
CA PRO A 370 14.53 0.01 -23.36
C PRO A 370 13.06 0.16 -23.72
N ALA A 371 12.45 1.26 -23.33
CA ALA A 371 11.01 1.46 -23.53
C ALA A 371 10.60 1.42 -25.01
N GLU A 372 11.45 1.95 -25.89
CA GLU A 372 11.23 1.92 -27.34
C GLU A 372 11.16 0.49 -27.89
N GLU A 373 12.04 -0.40 -27.41
CA GLU A 373 12.03 -1.81 -27.84
C GLU A 373 10.74 -2.53 -27.38
N LEU A 374 10.29 -2.25 -26.14
CA LEU A 374 9.02 -2.79 -25.64
C LEU A 374 7.83 -2.33 -26.50
N LEU A 375 7.82 -1.06 -26.91
CA LEU A 375 6.75 -0.50 -27.74
C LEU A 375 6.83 -1.01 -29.20
N ASP A 376 8.01 -1.31 -29.71
CA ASP A 376 8.16 -1.90 -31.04
C ASP A 376 7.61 -3.33 -31.07
N VAL A 377 7.94 -4.15 -30.09
CA VAL A 377 7.37 -5.50 -29.92
C VAL A 377 5.85 -5.44 -29.72
N LEU A 378 5.37 -4.51 -28.88
CA LEU A 378 3.94 -4.30 -28.64
C LEU A 378 3.18 -3.88 -29.91
N GLY A 379 3.85 -3.24 -30.84
CA GLY A 379 3.30 -2.86 -32.14
C GLY A 379 3.06 -4.01 -33.13
N ASN A 380 3.62 -5.19 -32.86
CA ASN A 380 3.52 -6.37 -33.72
C ASN A 380 2.88 -7.57 -32.99
N PRO A 381 1.56 -7.78 -33.10
CA PRO A 381 0.86 -8.88 -32.42
C PRO A 381 1.35 -10.30 -32.84
N ASN A 382 2.11 -10.41 -33.94
CA ASN A 382 2.68 -11.67 -34.38
C ASN A 382 4.09 -11.95 -33.84
N ASP A 383 4.69 -11.02 -33.08
CA ASP A 383 5.98 -11.26 -32.45
C ASP A 383 5.80 -12.28 -31.31
N GLU A 384 6.66 -13.29 -31.23
CA GLU A 384 6.61 -14.32 -30.18
C GLU A 384 6.74 -13.76 -28.75
N ARG A 385 7.31 -12.55 -28.63
CA ARG A 385 7.47 -11.82 -27.36
C ARG A 385 6.31 -10.87 -27.07
N PHE A 386 5.27 -10.82 -27.92
CA PHE A 386 4.17 -9.85 -27.80
C PHE A 386 3.50 -9.87 -26.42
N ALA A 387 3.15 -11.06 -25.93
CA ALA A 387 2.53 -11.20 -24.60
C ALA A 387 3.45 -10.67 -23.48
N GLN A 388 4.76 -10.89 -23.59
CA GLN A 388 5.75 -10.37 -22.64
C GLN A 388 5.91 -8.84 -22.76
N ALA A 389 5.78 -8.28 -23.98
CA ALA A 389 5.82 -6.85 -24.20
C ALA A 389 4.58 -6.15 -23.63
N VAL A 390 3.38 -6.75 -23.70
CA VAL A 390 2.16 -6.24 -23.05
C VAL A 390 2.41 -6.05 -21.56
N GLU A 391 2.88 -7.09 -20.88
CA GLU A 391 3.22 -7.02 -19.45
C GLU A 391 4.39 -6.05 -19.19
N GLY A 392 5.40 -6.03 -20.05
CA GLY A 392 6.56 -5.13 -19.94
C GLY A 392 6.17 -3.66 -20.01
N VAL A 393 5.31 -3.28 -20.97
CA VAL A 393 4.81 -1.90 -21.11
C VAL A 393 3.93 -1.51 -19.92
N GLN A 394 3.08 -2.39 -19.44
CA GLN A 394 2.28 -2.13 -18.24
C GLN A 394 3.18 -1.90 -17.02
N GLN A 395 4.14 -2.76 -16.79
CA GLN A 395 5.10 -2.63 -15.70
C GLN A 395 5.97 -1.37 -15.83
N TYR A 396 6.41 -1.05 -17.05
CA TYR A 396 7.15 0.18 -17.31
C TYR A 396 6.29 1.41 -16.97
N ALA A 397 5.06 1.47 -17.47
CA ALA A 397 4.13 2.56 -17.17
C ALA A 397 3.84 2.72 -15.67
N GLU A 398 3.82 1.61 -14.92
CA GLU A 398 3.64 1.63 -13.46
C GLU A 398 4.85 2.18 -12.71
N SER A 399 6.04 1.97 -13.24
CA SER A 399 7.31 2.34 -12.61
C SER A 399 7.88 3.67 -13.09
N ALA A 400 7.53 4.11 -14.31
CA ALA A 400 8.02 5.34 -14.92
C ALA A 400 7.34 6.58 -14.32
N ASP A 401 8.09 7.67 -14.24
CA ASP A 401 7.53 8.98 -13.97
C ASP A 401 7.02 9.68 -15.26
N GLU A 402 6.35 10.82 -15.08
CA GLU A 402 5.77 11.59 -16.19
C GLU A 402 6.83 12.03 -17.22
N LYS A 403 8.05 12.35 -16.78
CA LYS A 403 9.15 12.77 -17.67
C LYS A 403 9.68 11.61 -18.51
N GLN A 404 9.67 10.41 -17.94
CA GLN A 404 10.10 9.19 -18.65
C GLN A 404 9.06 8.75 -19.68
N LEU A 405 7.77 8.97 -19.42
CA LEU A 405 6.68 8.62 -20.35
C LEU A 405 6.47 9.69 -21.43
N SER A 406 6.77 10.96 -21.15
CA SER A 406 6.55 12.09 -22.06
C SER A 406 7.13 11.87 -23.48
N PRO A 407 8.37 11.41 -23.67
CA PRO A 407 8.91 11.17 -25.01
C PRO A 407 8.20 10.01 -25.75
N LEU A 408 7.52 9.13 -25.04
CA LEU A 408 6.86 7.94 -25.59
C LEU A 408 5.40 8.18 -25.99
N VAL A 409 4.81 9.33 -25.59
CA VAL A 409 3.38 9.62 -25.76
C VAL A 409 2.94 9.51 -27.22
N ALA A 410 3.73 10.00 -28.18
CA ALA A 410 3.37 9.92 -29.58
C ALA A 410 3.24 8.45 -30.06
N ARG A 411 4.16 7.60 -29.65
CA ARG A 411 4.14 6.16 -29.98
C ARG A 411 2.99 5.44 -29.25
N LEU A 412 2.74 5.78 -28.00
CA LEU A 412 1.62 5.23 -27.22
C LEU A 412 0.26 5.59 -27.84
N ARG A 413 0.09 6.80 -28.39
CA ARG A 413 -1.13 7.20 -29.13
C ARG A 413 -1.36 6.32 -30.37
N GLN A 414 -0.30 5.97 -31.11
CA GLN A 414 -0.41 5.05 -32.22
C GLN A 414 -0.82 3.64 -31.77
N LEU A 415 -0.21 3.14 -30.70
CA LEU A 415 -0.49 1.82 -30.14
C LEU A 415 -1.88 1.73 -29.49
N ALA A 416 -2.43 2.84 -29.03
CA ALA A 416 -3.81 2.91 -28.54
C ALA A 416 -4.86 2.71 -29.65
N GLN A 417 -4.43 2.69 -30.93
CA GLN A 417 -5.25 2.40 -32.10
C GLN A 417 -4.87 1.06 -32.77
N ASN A 418 -4.03 0.23 -32.12
CA ASN A 418 -3.61 -1.06 -32.64
C ASN A 418 -4.80 -2.02 -32.80
N ASP A 419 -4.72 -2.95 -33.76
CA ASP A 419 -5.76 -3.96 -33.98
C ASP A 419 -5.94 -4.90 -32.78
N ASP A 420 -4.86 -5.22 -32.07
CA ASP A 420 -4.90 -6.09 -30.89
C ASP A 420 -5.37 -5.34 -29.64
N PRO A 421 -6.42 -5.81 -28.96
CA PRO A 421 -6.97 -5.13 -27.77
C PRO A 421 -6.02 -5.15 -26.57
N ALA A 422 -5.09 -6.10 -26.45
CA ALA A 422 -4.12 -6.09 -25.36
C ALA A 422 -3.07 -4.98 -25.56
N ALA A 423 -2.65 -4.74 -26.80
CA ALA A 423 -1.77 -3.63 -27.15
C ALA A 423 -2.46 -2.29 -26.86
N ARG A 424 -3.73 -2.13 -27.30
CA ARG A 424 -4.51 -0.92 -27.01
C ARG A 424 -4.63 -0.66 -25.51
N ALA A 425 -5.00 -1.67 -24.73
CA ALA A 425 -5.17 -1.54 -23.29
C ALA A 425 -3.87 -1.17 -22.56
N ALA A 426 -2.73 -1.78 -22.94
CA ALA A 426 -1.42 -1.46 -22.40
C ALA A 426 -1.01 0.00 -22.71
N ALA A 427 -1.18 0.43 -23.96
CA ALA A 427 -0.88 1.79 -24.39
C ALA A 427 -1.75 2.83 -23.66
N ILE A 428 -3.05 2.58 -23.54
CA ILE A 428 -4.01 3.44 -22.82
C ILE A 428 -3.64 3.56 -21.33
N THR A 429 -3.24 2.45 -20.70
CA THR A 429 -2.76 2.47 -19.33
C THR A 429 -1.54 3.38 -19.18
N ALA A 430 -0.58 3.28 -20.10
CA ALA A 430 0.63 4.11 -20.09
C ALA A 430 0.31 5.60 -20.34
N LEU A 431 -0.60 5.92 -21.28
CA LEU A 431 -1.08 7.29 -21.49
C LEU A 431 -1.74 7.89 -20.24
N GLY A 432 -2.53 7.11 -19.52
CA GLY A 432 -3.10 7.53 -18.25
C GLY A 432 -2.03 7.91 -17.23
N ARG A 433 -0.92 7.17 -17.20
CA ARG A 433 0.22 7.43 -16.31
C ARG A 433 1.06 8.64 -16.73
N ALA A 434 1.12 8.94 -18.01
CA ALA A 434 1.77 10.16 -18.53
C ALA A 434 1.04 11.45 -18.13
N ARG A 435 -0.22 11.37 -17.66
CA ARG A 435 -1.03 12.50 -17.14
C ARG A 435 -1.17 13.69 -18.10
N ASN A 436 -1.02 13.46 -19.38
CA ASN A 436 -1.20 14.52 -20.34
C ASN A 436 -2.70 14.76 -20.61
N LEU A 437 -3.18 15.97 -20.33
CA LEU A 437 -4.57 16.35 -20.61
C LEU A 437 -4.93 16.31 -22.10
N ASP A 438 -3.95 16.46 -23.01
CA ASP A 438 -4.18 16.37 -24.44
C ASP A 438 -4.54 14.95 -24.92
N ASP A 439 -4.33 13.94 -24.08
CA ASP A 439 -4.72 12.55 -24.36
C ASP A 439 -6.16 12.22 -23.94
N VAL A 440 -6.80 13.12 -23.18
CA VAL A 440 -8.16 12.88 -22.67
C VAL A 440 -9.19 12.60 -23.78
N PRO A 441 -9.22 13.29 -24.94
CA PRO A 441 -10.12 12.96 -26.03
C PRO A 441 -9.97 11.52 -26.52
N LEU A 442 -8.73 11.05 -26.70
CA LEU A 442 -8.43 9.67 -27.08
C LEU A 442 -8.92 8.66 -26.02
N LEU A 443 -8.71 8.98 -24.77
CA LEU A 443 -9.17 8.12 -23.65
C LEU A 443 -10.70 8.06 -23.55
N ILE A 444 -11.39 9.17 -23.84
CA ILE A 444 -12.88 9.21 -23.89
C ILE A 444 -13.38 8.33 -25.04
N HIS A 445 -12.73 8.39 -26.20
CA HIS A 445 -13.05 7.52 -27.31
C HIS A 445 -12.83 6.03 -26.95
N ALA A 446 -11.72 5.70 -26.32
CA ALA A 446 -11.40 4.35 -25.88
C ALA A 446 -12.34 3.78 -24.81
N LEU A 447 -13.14 4.59 -24.11
CA LEU A 447 -14.22 4.10 -23.24
C LEU A 447 -15.29 3.32 -24.00
N GLN A 448 -15.44 3.58 -25.30
CA GLN A 448 -16.45 2.96 -26.17
C GLN A 448 -15.89 1.73 -26.91
N ASP A 449 -14.64 1.36 -26.65
CA ASP A 449 -14.02 0.17 -27.26
C ASP A 449 -14.89 -1.08 -27.01
N PRO A 450 -15.07 -1.94 -28.04
CA PRO A 450 -15.83 -3.18 -27.89
C PRO A 450 -15.19 -4.16 -26.89
N ASP A 451 -13.87 -4.13 -26.71
CA ASP A 451 -13.17 -4.95 -25.73
C ASP A 451 -13.18 -4.30 -24.35
N ASP A 452 -13.72 -5.02 -23.38
CA ASP A 452 -13.86 -4.53 -22.00
C ASP A 452 -12.53 -4.22 -21.32
N ARG A 453 -11.42 -4.87 -21.72
CA ARG A 453 -10.07 -4.57 -21.19
C ARG A 453 -9.64 -3.17 -21.58
N VAL A 454 -9.92 -2.75 -22.81
CA VAL A 454 -9.58 -1.43 -23.34
C VAL A 454 -10.42 -0.36 -22.70
N SER A 455 -11.74 -0.55 -22.65
CA SER A 455 -12.65 0.42 -22.03
C SER A 455 -12.44 0.52 -20.50
N LEU A 456 -12.03 -0.56 -19.84
CA LEU A 456 -11.65 -0.55 -18.43
C LEU A 456 -10.35 0.25 -18.22
N ALA A 457 -9.32 0.03 -19.05
CA ALA A 457 -8.08 0.79 -19.00
C ALA A 457 -8.33 2.29 -19.24
N ALA A 458 -9.19 2.65 -20.18
CA ALA A 458 -9.58 4.03 -20.47
C ALA A 458 -10.29 4.70 -19.30
N ARG A 459 -11.27 3.99 -18.66
CA ARG A 459 -11.93 4.47 -17.45
C ARG A 459 -10.90 4.79 -16.36
N ASP A 460 -9.98 3.87 -16.13
CA ASP A 460 -9.01 3.98 -15.06
C ASP A 460 -7.96 5.06 -15.36
N ALA A 461 -7.54 5.23 -16.62
CA ALA A 461 -6.69 6.31 -17.08
C ALA A 461 -7.35 7.69 -16.85
N LEU A 462 -8.62 7.86 -17.23
CA LEU A 462 -9.39 9.09 -17.01
C LEU A 462 -9.57 9.41 -15.53
N ARG A 463 -9.84 8.40 -14.71
CA ARG A 463 -9.92 8.54 -13.24
C ARG A 463 -8.59 9.00 -12.66
N TYR A 464 -7.49 8.44 -13.14
CA TYR A 464 -6.16 8.79 -12.69
C TYR A 464 -5.76 10.22 -13.06
N ILE A 465 -6.00 10.64 -14.32
CA ILE A 465 -5.71 11.99 -14.79
C ILE A 465 -6.59 13.03 -14.07
N SER A 466 -7.88 12.77 -13.98
CA SER A 466 -8.87 13.71 -13.42
C SER A 466 -8.91 13.73 -11.90
N ARG A 467 -8.37 12.70 -11.24
CA ARG A 467 -8.51 12.42 -9.80
C ARG A 467 -9.96 12.20 -9.34
N LYS A 468 -10.86 11.87 -10.28
CA LYS A 468 -12.27 11.53 -9.98
C LYS A 468 -12.40 10.03 -9.70
N LEU A 469 -12.49 9.64 -8.43
CA LEU A 469 -12.54 8.23 -8.01
C LEU A 469 -13.73 7.46 -8.61
N GLU A 470 -14.90 8.09 -8.73
CA GLU A 470 -16.08 7.43 -9.26
C GLU A 470 -16.09 7.25 -10.77
N GLY A 471 -15.29 8.05 -11.52
CA GLY A 471 -15.20 7.97 -12.97
C GLY A 471 -16.55 8.05 -13.67
N PHE A 472 -17.46 8.87 -13.15
CA PHE A 472 -18.87 9.00 -13.57
C PHE A 472 -19.68 7.70 -13.51
N GLY A 473 -19.25 6.74 -12.66
CA GLY A 473 -20.06 5.59 -12.27
C GLY A 473 -20.06 4.39 -13.23
N LEU A 474 -19.18 4.36 -14.23
CA LEU A 474 -19.08 3.21 -15.14
C LEU A 474 -18.67 1.94 -14.38
N ARG A 475 -19.55 0.97 -14.33
CA ARG A 475 -19.35 -0.32 -13.68
C ARG A 475 -19.27 -1.42 -14.72
N TYR A 476 -18.56 -2.50 -14.41
CA TYR A 476 -18.42 -3.65 -15.28
C TYR A 476 -19.12 -4.90 -14.67
N PRO A 477 -19.75 -5.72 -15.50
CA PRO A 477 -19.87 -5.58 -16.96
C PRO A 477 -20.70 -4.35 -17.36
N ALA A 478 -20.31 -3.67 -18.45
CA ALA A 478 -20.92 -2.43 -18.93
C ALA A 478 -21.53 -2.65 -20.31
N THR A 479 -22.73 -2.12 -20.53
CA THR A 479 -23.38 -2.10 -21.85
C THR A 479 -22.77 -0.99 -22.72
N ALA A 480 -22.96 -1.07 -24.05
CA ALA A 480 -22.57 0.00 -24.97
C ALA A 480 -23.20 1.35 -24.58
N ALA A 481 -24.46 1.34 -24.14
CA ALA A 481 -25.17 2.54 -23.67
C ALA A 481 -24.55 3.14 -22.39
N ASP A 482 -24.09 2.29 -21.47
CA ASP A 482 -23.38 2.75 -20.24
C ASP A 482 -22.04 3.42 -20.62
N LYS A 483 -21.28 2.80 -21.53
CA LYS A 483 -20.01 3.33 -22.04
C LYS A 483 -20.23 4.68 -22.73
N GLU A 484 -21.21 4.79 -23.62
CA GLU A 484 -21.56 6.03 -24.32
C GLU A 484 -22.00 7.14 -23.34
N THR A 485 -22.88 6.81 -22.40
CA THR A 485 -23.36 7.77 -21.41
C THR A 485 -22.19 8.30 -20.56
N THR A 486 -21.26 7.42 -20.18
CA THR A 486 -20.10 7.81 -19.41
C THR A 486 -19.12 8.62 -20.23
N ALA A 487 -18.89 8.28 -21.50
CA ALA A 487 -18.07 9.06 -22.42
C ALA A 487 -18.59 10.49 -22.59
N LYS A 488 -19.92 10.69 -22.72
CA LYS A 488 -20.56 12.02 -22.76
C LYS A 488 -20.27 12.84 -21.50
N LYS A 489 -20.36 12.23 -20.31
CA LYS A 489 -20.05 12.91 -19.05
C LYS A 489 -18.57 13.30 -18.95
N TRP A 490 -17.66 12.46 -19.40
CA TRP A 490 -16.24 12.77 -19.47
C TRP A 490 -15.96 13.88 -20.47
N GLY A 491 -16.65 13.91 -21.62
CA GLY A 491 -16.57 14.98 -22.61
C GLY A 491 -17.00 16.31 -22.03
N GLN A 492 -18.14 16.36 -21.33
CA GLN A 492 -18.63 17.57 -20.64
C GLN A 492 -17.62 18.06 -19.60
N TRP A 493 -17.04 17.15 -18.81
CA TRP A 493 -16.01 17.51 -17.84
C TRP A 493 -14.77 18.07 -18.52
N TYR A 494 -14.32 17.48 -19.62
CA TYR A 494 -13.13 17.94 -20.32
C TYR A 494 -13.32 19.32 -20.94
N LEU A 495 -14.46 19.55 -21.58
CA LEU A 495 -14.82 20.87 -22.13
C LEU A 495 -14.99 21.96 -21.07
N ALA A 496 -15.38 21.59 -19.85
CA ALA A 496 -15.44 22.52 -18.73
C ALA A 496 -14.07 23.02 -18.28
N ILE A 497 -13.01 22.22 -18.44
CA ILE A 497 -11.63 22.58 -18.08
C ILE A 497 -10.80 23.03 -19.28
N ARG A 498 -11.21 22.70 -20.50
CA ARG A 498 -10.61 23.07 -21.79
C ARG A 498 -11.70 23.49 -22.76
N PRO A 499 -12.26 24.70 -22.65
CA PRO A 499 -13.41 25.15 -23.48
C PRO A 499 -13.11 25.19 -24.99
N ASP A 500 -11.82 25.38 -25.33
CA ASP A 500 -11.37 25.50 -26.74
C ASP A 500 -10.97 24.12 -27.35
N ALA A 501 -11.16 23.03 -26.61
CA ALA A 501 -10.82 21.70 -27.11
C ALA A 501 -11.88 21.15 -28.06
N GLU A 502 -11.44 20.56 -29.14
CA GLU A 502 -12.30 19.77 -30.03
C GLU A 502 -12.31 18.32 -29.57
N LEU A 503 -13.47 17.80 -29.19
CA LEU A 503 -13.69 16.37 -29.03
C LEU A 503 -13.97 15.82 -30.44
N GLN A 504 -13.03 15.10 -31.03
CA GLN A 504 -13.31 14.39 -32.29
C GLN A 504 -14.45 13.40 -32.07
N PRO A 505 -15.38 13.28 -33.03
CA PRO A 505 -16.55 12.43 -32.93
C PRO A 505 -16.24 10.95 -32.81
#